data_3c84cbe391f430e4eba8e231860fd8fe
#
_entry.id   3c84cbe391f430e4eba8e231860fd8fe
#
_cell.length_a   1.000
_cell.length_b   1.000
_cell.length_c   1.000
_cell.angle_alpha   90.00
_cell.angle_beta   90.00
_cell.angle_gamma   90.00
#
_symmetry.space_group_name_H-M   'P 1'
#
loop_
_entity.id
_entity.type
_entity.pdbx_description
1 polymer ?
#
loop_
_entity_poly.entity_id
_entity_poly.type
_entity_poly.pdbx_seq_one_letter_code
_entity_poly.pdbx_strand_id
1 'polypeptide(L)'
;MASQEVSIKQNVSIILKSDTKVLGEVMVVAYGTAKKESFTGSASVINNKKLELRPISNVTKGLEGQTTGLLTTSGSGQPGEAAKIVIRGYGSINASQDPLYVVDGIPFSGDMSSINPADIESMTVLKDASAGALYGARGANGVIMITTKQGKEGKTKVSWRSTAGWSSRSLKAYDMVDQKEFVQLTYEGLRNGYIFDNGYNWETAGRQASADLGGVLGGEQYNPFKNYTWGTIIDPATGRVQDDATSAWNESWMDAIQRDNAFRHEHQLSVNGGTEKTKYMFSLGYLNEDGILINTGFQRYNARANINTEVNKWMKTGLNVSLSNSTQNFSDYEGSSNSNVWYSAQFMAPIYPVYIKGEDGKDVLDADGNRQLDYGDGSVQRPQYSDFNPVGGLVDDKADIKTDVAGLRTFLAFGSDSEDAGWAKGIKLTLNFGLDYRNKSQKSYMNMHHGNQAAAGGLLMKYNRRTQSYTFNQLLTWGRSFNSVSYTHLRAHETDQ
;
A
#
# COMPACT_ATOMS: atom_id res chain seq x y z
N MET A 1 -22.89 -24.70 25.86
CA MET A 1 -24.03 -25.28 26.60
C MET A 1 -23.79 -25.02 28.07
N ALA A 2 -24.80 -24.50 28.80
CA ALA A 2 -24.67 -24.31 30.23
C ALA A 2 -24.63 -25.69 30.94
N SER A 3 -23.71 -25.88 31.88
CA SER A 3 -23.63 -27.09 32.67
C SER A 3 -24.84 -27.16 33.62
N GLN A 4 -25.54 -28.27 33.65
CA GLN A 4 -26.61 -28.53 34.60
C GLN A 4 -26.22 -29.70 35.51
N GLU A 5 -26.28 -29.50 36.79
CA GLU A 5 -26.19 -30.60 37.78
C GLU A 5 -27.58 -31.20 38.00
N VAL A 6 -27.71 -32.48 37.77
CA VAL A 6 -28.99 -33.22 37.92
C VAL A 6 -28.77 -34.40 38.85
N SER A 7 -29.63 -34.54 39.87
CA SER A 7 -29.61 -35.68 40.77
C SER A 7 -29.93 -36.98 40.04
N ILE A 8 -29.17 -38.03 40.30
CA ILE A 8 -29.35 -39.36 39.69
C ILE A 8 -30.70 -39.96 40.13
N LYS A 9 -31.60 -40.15 39.15
CA LYS A 9 -32.88 -40.83 39.31
C LYS A 9 -33.05 -41.94 38.27
N GLN A 10 -33.92 -42.89 38.50
CA GLN A 10 -34.13 -44.03 37.58
C GLN A 10 -34.54 -43.67 36.16
N ASN A 11 -35.15 -42.50 35.95
CA ASN A 11 -35.38 -41.86 34.66
C ASN A 11 -35.00 -40.35 34.76
N VAL A 12 -33.97 -39.90 34.06
CA VAL A 12 -33.54 -38.50 34.02
C VAL A 12 -33.83 -37.94 32.63
N SER A 13 -34.78 -37.00 32.55
CA SER A 13 -35.02 -36.20 31.35
C SER A 13 -34.28 -34.88 31.51
N ILE A 14 -33.28 -34.65 30.66
CA ILE A 14 -32.50 -33.44 30.66
C ILE A 14 -32.92 -32.60 29.46
N ILE A 15 -33.56 -31.45 29.71
CA ILE A 15 -33.81 -30.45 28.68
C ILE A 15 -32.62 -29.50 28.70
N LEU A 16 -31.73 -29.63 27.72
CA LEU A 16 -30.59 -28.73 27.52
C LEU A 16 -31.14 -27.37 27.08
N LYS A 17 -30.99 -26.36 27.94
CA LYS A 17 -31.20 -24.96 27.52
C LYS A 17 -30.00 -24.55 26.69
N SER A 18 -30.23 -24.03 25.50
CA SER A 18 -29.18 -23.42 24.69
C SER A 18 -28.63 -22.23 25.47
N ASP A 19 -27.32 -22.26 25.75
CA ASP A 19 -26.58 -21.10 26.27
C ASP A 19 -26.16 -20.24 25.05
N THR A 20 -27.16 -19.75 24.38
CA THR A 20 -26.95 -18.68 23.37
C THR A 20 -26.98 -17.34 24.10
N LYS A 21 -25.98 -17.06 24.92
CA LYS A 21 -25.46 -15.72 25.03
C LYS A 21 -24.72 -15.45 23.71
N VAL A 22 -25.46 -15.24 22.65
CA VAL A 22 -24.97 -14.47 21.50
C VAL A 22 -24.69 -13.09 22.10
N LEU A 23 -23.43 -12.82 22.41
CA LEU A 23 -22.98 -11.46 22.63
C LEU A 23 -23.32 -10.77 21.32
N GLY A 24 -24.40 -10.00 21.27
CA GLY A 24 -24.84 -9.28 20.09
C GLY A 24 -23.65 -8.48 19.61
N GLU A 25 -23.20 -8.73 18.38
CA GLU A 25 -22.06 -8.04 17.79
C GLU A 25 -22.40 -6.53 17.76
N VAL A 26 -21.74 -5.78 18.62
CA VAL A 26 -21.93 -4.32 18.72
C VAL A 26 -21.03 -3.68 17.70
N MET A 27 -21.63 -2.88 16.81
CA MET A 27 -20.89 -2.09 15.81
C MET A 27 -20.89 -0.62 16.20
N VAL A 28 -19.79 0.04 15.92
CA VAL A 28 -19.72 1.50 16.00
C VAL A 28 -20.41 2.07 14.76
N VAL A 29 -21.40 2.94 14.97
CA VAL A 29 -22.13 3.62 13.91
C VAL A 29 -22.12 5.11 14.21
N ALA A 30 -21.70 5.92 13.25
CA ALA A 30 -21.66 7.38 13.33
C ALA A 30 -21.31 7.91 14.74
N TYR A 31 -22.24 8.44 15.50
CA TYR A 31 -22.01 9.01 16.82
C TYR A 31 -22.45 8.08 17.96
N GLY A 32 -22.41 6.76 17.74
CA GLY A 32 -22.82 5.82 18.78
C GLY A 32 -22.49 4.38 18.46
N THR A 33 -23.01 3.48 19.29
CA THR A 33 -22.92 2.03 19.08
C THR A 33 -24.33 1.47 18.85
N ALA A 34 -24.47 0.61 17.87
CA ALA A 34 -25.71 -0.13 17.61
C ALA A 34 -25.45 -1.63 17.65
N LYS A 35 -26.45 -2.41 18.05
CA LYS A 35 -26.39 -3.86 17.85
C LYS A 35 -26.54 -4.12 16.36
N LYS A 36 -25.73 -5.02 15.81
CA LYS A 36 -25.77 -5.38 14.40
C LYS A 36 -27.17 -5.82 13.94
N GLU A 37 -27.89 -6.49 14.81
CA GLU A 37 -29.26 -6.96 14.57
C GLU A 37 -30.30 -5.83 14.48
N SER A 38 -30.06 -4.70 15.15
CA SER A 38 -30.96 -3.55 15.16
C SER A 38 -30.59 -2.47 14.13
N PHE A 39 -29.47 -2.66 13.41
CA PHE A 39 -29.03 -1.71 12.39
C PHE A 39 -29.69 -2.00 11.04
N THR A 40 -30.51 -1.10 10.57
CA THR A 40 -31.29 -1.23 9.33
C THR A 40 -30.46 -0.96 8.06
N GLY A 41 -29.24 -0.42 8.18
CA GLY A 41 -28.35 -0.12 7.07
C GLY A 41 -27.42 -1.28 6.72
N SER A 42 -26.81 -1.22 5.53
CA SER A 42 -25.77 -2.18 5.11
C SER A 42 -24.42 -1.77 5.66
N ALA A 43 -23.94 -2.52 6.66
CA ALA A 43 -22.63 -2.32 7.27
C ALA A 43 -21.86 -3.64 7.33
N SER A 44 -20.54 -3.55 7.23
CA SER A 44 -19.63 -4.68 7.40
C SER A 44 -18.56 -4.36 8.43
N VAL A 45 -18.34 -5.25 9.38
CA VAL A 45 -17.33 -5.08 10.43
C VAL A 45 -16.15 -6.01 10.17
N ILE A 46 -14.97 -5.46 10.22
CA ILE A 46 -13.69 -6.16 10.08
C ILE A 46 -12.96 -6.01 11.41
N ASN A 47 -12.75 -7.11 12.10
CA ASN A 47 -12.09 -7.14 13.40
C ASN A 47 -10.56 -7.14 13.25
N ASN A 48 -9.85 -6.71 14.29
CA ASN A 48 -8.39 -6.65 14.30
C ASN A 48 -7.73 -8.01 13.99
N LYS A 49 -8.32 -9.13 14.43
CA LYS A 49 -7.80 -10.46 14.15
C LYS A 49 -7.62 -10.74 12.66
N LYS A 50 -8.51 -10.23 11.81
CA LYS A 50 -8.40 -10.36 10.35
C LYS A 50 -7.32 -9.43 9.78
N LEU A 51 -7.14 -8.25 10.36
CA LEU A 51 -6.10 -7.31 9.97
C LEU A 51 -4.70 -7.80 10.37
N GLU A 52 -4.58 -8.43 11.53
CA GLU A 52 -3.31 -8.95 12.06
C GLU A 52 -2.79 -10.21 11.34
N LEU A 53 -3.64 -10.90 10.58
CA LEU A 53 -3.24 -12.07 9.78
C LEU A 53 -2.43 -11.70 8.53
N ARG A 54 -2.47 -10.45 8.10
CA ARG A 54 -1.80 -9.96 6.88
C ARG A 54 -0.75 -8.91 7.27
N PRO A 55 0.50 -9.07 6.83
CA PRO A 55 1.53 -8.05 7.03
C PRO A 55 1.28 -6.87 6.07
N ILE A 56 0.53 -5.87 6.51
CA ILE A 56 0.17 -4.69 5.73
C ILE A 56 0.86 -3.45 6.29
N SER A 57 1.43 -2.62 5.42
CA SER A 57 2.03 -1.33 5.78
C SER A 57 1.00 -0.20 5.81
N ASN A 58 -0.07 -0.32 5.02
CA ASN A 58 -1.16 0.66 4.95
C ASN A 58 -2.50 -0.01 5.27
N VAL A 59 -3.28 0.62 6.13
CA VAL A 59 -4.56 0.10 6.63
C VAL A 59 -5.60 -0.12 5.52
N THR A 60 -5.52 0.64 4.42
CA THR A 60 -6.44 0.50 3.28
C THR A 60 -6.31 -0.85 2.57
N LYS A 61 -5.08 -1.41 2.52
CA LYS A 61 -4.83 -2.77 1.99
C LYS A 61 -5.48 -3.87 2.85
N GLY A 62 -5.72 -3.60 4.13
CA GLY A 62 -6.42 -4.51 5.03
C GLY A 62 -7.89 -4.75 4.70
N LEU A 63 -8.48 -3.90 3.86
CA LEU A 63 -9.87 -4.00 3.44
C LEU A 63 -10.07 -4.89 2.20
N GLU A 64 -8.98 -5.23 1.52
CA GLU A 64 -9.01 -5.99 0.28
C GLU A 64 -9.60 -7.39 0.48
N GLY A 65 -10.67 -7.71 -0.27
CA GLY A 65 -11.36 -9.00 -0.20
C GLY A 65 -12.14 -9.26 1.09
N GLN A 66 -12.26 -8.28 2.01
CA GLN A 66 -12.89 -8.50 3.33
C GLN A 66 -14.40 -8.32 3.31
N THR A 67 -14.95 -7.65 2.35
CA THR A 67 -16.40 -7.37 2.32
C THR A 67 -16.93 -7.20 0.90
N THR A 68 -18.18 -7.65 0.68
CA THR A 68 -18.88 -7.47 -0.60
C THR A 68 -19.20 -6.00 -0.87
N GLY A 69 -19.22 -5.59 -2.14
CA GLY A 69 -19.53 -4.22 -2.53
C GLY A 69 -18.43 -3.20 -2.24
N LEU A 70 -17.24 -3.67 -1.90
CA LEU A 70 -16.03 -2.87 -1.75
C LEU A 70 -15.03 -3.30 -2.85
N LEU A 71 -14.72 -2.39 -3.76
CA LEU A 71 -13.65 -2.55 -4.73
C LEU A 71 -12.39 -1.92 -4.15
N THR A 72 -11.36 -2.72 -3.99
CA THR A 72 -10.05 -2.27 -3.51
C THR A 72 -9.03 -2.58 -4.60
N THR A 73 -8.35 -1.55 -5.08
CA THR A 73 -7.33 -1.68 -6.14
C THR A 73 -6.02 -1.11 -5.63
N SER A 74 -4.99 -1.95 -5.60
CA SER A 74 -3.61 -1.52 -5.38
C SER A 74 -2.98 -1.23 -6.74
N GLY A 75 -2.68 0.03 -7.03
CA GLY A 75 -2.13 0.47 -8.32
C GLY A 75 -0.70 0.00 -8.52
N SER A 76 0.10 0.02 -7.47
CA SER A 76 1.47 -0.48 -7.45
C SER A 76 1.69 -1.42 -6.26
N GLY A 77 2.75 -2.21 -6.31
CA GLY A 77 3.21 -3.02 -5.19
C GLY A 77 4.09 -2.26 -4.21
N GLN A 78 4.21 -0.94 -4.32
CA GLN A 78 5.13 -0.16 -3.51
C GLN A 78 4.75 -0.18 -2.02
N PRO A 79 5.73 -0.37 -1.11
CA PRO A 79 5.50 -0.32 0.32
C PRO A 79 4.93 1.03 0.77
N GLY A 80 3.99 1.01 1.73
CA GLY A 80 3.39 2.23 2.28
C GLY A 80 2.27 2.84 1.44
N GLU A 81 2.12 2.46 0.16
CA GLU A 81 1.09 3.00 -0.72
C GLU A 81 -0.31 2.57 -0.29
N ALA A 82 -1.25 3.52 -0.40
CA ALA A 82 -2.66 3.28 -0.12
C ALA A 82 -3.34 2.54 -1.27
N ALA A 83 -4.19 1.58 -0.96
CA ALA A 83 -5.10 1.03 -1.94
C ALA A 83 -6.23 2.02 -2.22
N LYS A 84 -6.61 2.17 -3.48
CA LYS A 84 -7.81 2.91 -3.88
C LYS A 84 -9.05 2.11 -3.50
N ILE A 85 -9.96 2.75 -2.80
CA ILE A 85 -11.18 2.11 -2.31
C ILE A 85 -12.38 2.77 -2.95
N VAL A 86 -13.26 1.97 -3.53
CA VAL A 86 -14.55 2.41 -4.09
C VAL A 86 -15.66 1.57 -3.49
N ILE A 87 -16.68 2.22 -2.93
CA ILE A 87 -17.83 1.58 -2.31
C ILE A 87 -19.02 1.62 -3.29
N ARG A 88 -19.57 0.45 -3.62
CA ARG A 88 -20.73 0.26 -4.53
C ARG A 88 -20.55 0.82 -5.94
N GLY A 89 -19.31 0.91 -6.42
CA GLY A 89 -19.00 1.34 -7.78
C GLY A 89 -18.76 2.85 -7.91
N TYR A 90 -18.52 3.28 -9.13
CA TYR A 90 -18.17 4.66 -9.45
C TYR A 90 -19.43 5.52 -9.54
N GLY A 91 -19.53 6.54 -8.68
CA GLY A 91 -20.66 7.47 -8.65
C GLY A 91 -20.50 8.68 -9.56
N SER A 92 -19.27 9.00 -10.00
CA SER A 92 -18.96 10.14 -10.87
C SER A 92 -17.74 9.84 -11.74
N ILE A 93 -17.68 10.42 -12.93
CA ILE A 93 -16.52 10.33 -13.82
C ILE A 93 -15.44 11.34 -13.41
N ASN A 94 -15.82 12.53 -12.93
CA ASN A 94 -14.92 13.65 -12.70
C ASN A 94 -14.68 13.99 -11.22
N ALA A 95 -15.51 13.50 -10.30
CA ALA A 95 -15.36 13.75 -8.87
C ALA A 95 -14.58 12.63 -8.16
N SER A 96 -13.99 12.95 -6.99
CA SER A 96 -13.36 11.93 -6.15
C SER A 96 -14.36 10.84 -5.77
N GLN A 97 -13.87 9.60 -5.78
CA GLN A 97 -14.61 8.40 -5.38
C GLN A 97 -14.23 7.94 -3.98
N ASP A 98 -13.31 8.66 -3.31
CA ASP A 98 -12.77 8.24 -2.04
C ASP A 98 -13.86 8.25 -0.96
N PRO A 99 -13.95 7.20 -0.14
CA PRO A 99 -14.86 7.18 1.00
C PRO A 99 -14.38 8.14 2.08
N LEU A 100 -15.32 8.61 2.91
CA LEU A 100 -14.96 9.35 4.10
C LEU A 100 -14.34 8.41 5.16
N TYR A 101 -13.17 8.73 5.65
CA TYR A 101 -12.57 8.04 6.79
C TYR A 101 -12.95 8.77 8.09
N VAL A 102 -13.35 7.99 9.09
CA VAL A 102 -13.71 8.48 10.42
C VAL A 102 -12.91 7.69 11.44
N VAL A 103 -12.10 8.36 12.25
CA VAL A 103 -11.28 7.72 13.28
C VAL A 103 -11.82 8.11 14.65
N ASP A 104 -12.22 7.11 15.42
CA ASP A 104 -12.80 7.27 16.76
C ASP A 104 -13.96 8.29 16.79
N GLY A 105 -14.82 8.23 15.75
CA GLY A 105 -16.02 9.06 15.63
C GLY A 105 -15.81 10.45 15.03
N ILE A 106 -14.60 10.84 14.69
CA ILE A 106 -14.26 12.15 14.11
C ILE A 106 -13.72 11.94 12.69
N PRO A 107 -14.19 12.74 11.69
CA PRO A 107 -13.62 12.73 10.34
C PRO A 107 -12.11 12.91 10.35
N PHE A 108 -11.42 12.09 9.57
CA PHE A 108 -9.96 12.04 9.52
C PHE A 108 -9.46 12.62 8.18
N SER A 109 -8.65 13.67 8.28
CA SER A 109 -8.03 14.34 7.13
C SER A 109 -6.52 14.06 7.00
N GLY A 110 -5.99 13.15 7.83
CA GLY A 110 -4.59 12.71 7.80
C GLY A 110 -4.29 11.77 6.63
N ASP A 111 -3.11 11.18 6.68
CA ASP A 111 -2.68 10.16 5.73
C ASP A 111 -2.96 8.77 6.30
N MET A 112 -3.59 7.88 5.50
CA MET A 112 -3.94 6.53 5.96
C MET A 112 -2.70 5.66 6.26
N SER A 113 -1.54 5.98 5.68
CA SER A 113 -0.28 5.33 6.01
C SER A 113 0.22 5.63 7.42
N SER A 114 -0.27 6.73 8.04
CA SER A 114 0.08 7.11 9.40
C SER A 114 -0.59 6.27 10.48
N ILE A 115 -1.68 5.58 10.13
CA ILE A 115 -2.41 4.72 11.06
C ILE A 115 -1.75 3.36 11.10
N ASN A 116 -1.29 2.95 12.29
CA ASN A 116 -0.76 1.62 12.47
C ASN A 116 -1.90 0.59 12.53
N PRO A 117 -1.94 -0.41 11.63
CA PRO A 117 -2.95 -1.48 11.68
C PRO A 117 -3.01 -2.21 13.03
N ALA A 118 -1.88 -2.30 13.74
CA ALA A 118 -1.81 -2.92 15.07
C ALA A 118 -2.57 -2.14 16.16
N ASP A 119 -2.82 -0.84 15.96
CA ASP A 119 -3.58 0.01 16.89
C ASP A 119 -5.10 -0.02 16.63
N ILE A 120 -5.56 -0.74 15.59
CA ILE A 120 -6.97 -0.81 15.22
C ILE A 120 -7.65 -1.94 16.00
N GLU A 121 -8.79 -1.67 16.60
CA GLU A 121 -9.70 -2.67 17.18
C GLU A 121 -10.67 -3.24 16.14
N SER A 122 -11.26 -2.36 15.32
CA SER A 122 -12.18 -2.73 14.25
C SER A 122 -12.30 -1.66 13.18
N MET A 123 -12.72 -2.08 12.00
CA MET A 123 -13.12 -1.20 10.90
C MET A 123 -14.55 -1.53 10.50
N THR A 124 -15.39 -0.50 10.41
CA THR A 124 -16.79 -0.64 9.97
C THR A 124 -16.97 0.11 8.66
N VAL A 125 -17.39 -0.59 7.62
CA VAL A 125 -17.69 -0.02 6.30
C VAL A 125 -19.18 0.23 6.21
N LEU A 126 -19.60 1.50 6.19
CA LEU A 126 -20.98 1.94 5.99
C LEU A 126 -21.20 2.17 4.50
N LYS A 127 -22.02 1.34 3.90
CA LYS A 127 -22.20 1.33 2.43
C LYS A 127 -23.42 2.12 1.98
N ASP A 128 -24.36 2.39 2.86
CA ASP A 128 -25.63 3.04 2.55
C ASP A 128 -25.61 4.55 2.83
N ALA A 129 -26.30 5.30 1.99
CA ALA A 129 -26.53 6.73 2.19
C ALA A 129 -27.21 7.03 3.54
N SER A 130 -28.12 6.16 4.00
CA SER A 130 -28.77 6.29 5.31
C SER A 130 -27.79 6.18 6.48
N ALA A 131 -26.82 5.29 6.36
CA ALA A 131 -25.75 5.13 7.36
C ALA A 131 -24.74 6.29 7.29
N GLY A 132 -24.53 6.86 6.11
CA GLY A 132 -23.68 8.03 5.87
C GLY A 132 -24.34 9.38 6.11
N ALA A 133 -25.67 9.42 6.26
CA ALA A 133 -26.46 10.66 6.35
C ALA A 133 -26.01 11.61 7.46
N LEU A 134 -25.48 11.07 8.57
CA LEU A 134 -24.95 11.85 9.68
C LEU A 134 -23.66 12.62 9.34
N TYR A 135 -22.99 12.25 8.24
CA TYR A 135 -21.79 12.92 7.74
C TYR A 135 -22.09 13.85 6.54
N GLY A 136 -23.39 14.05 6.21
CA GLY A 136 -23.83 14.92 5.12
C GLY A 136 -23.23 14.51 3.77
N ALA A 137 -22.97 15.50 2.91
CA ALA A 137 -22.41 15.29 1.57
C ALA A 137 -21.03 14.58 1.57
N ARG A 138 -20.25 14.70 2.64
CA ARG A 138 -18.96 14.02 2.78
C ARG A 138 -19.08 12.49 2.84
N GLY A 139 -20.22 11.96 3.30
CA GLY A 139 -20.51 10.53 3.35
C GLY A 139 -21.09 9.95 2.05
N ALA A 140 -21.23 10.74 0.98
CA ALA A 140 -21.89 10.31 -0.27
C ALA A 140 -21.24 9.09 -0.93
N ASN A 141 -19.92 8.97 -0.85
CA ASN A 141 -19.14 7.82 -1.38
C ASN A 141 -19.01 6.67 -0.38
N GLY A 142 -19.79 6.68 0.72
CA GLY A 142 -19.68 5.75 1.83
C GLY A 142 -18.71 6.21 2.90
N VAL A 143 -18.75 5.54 4.05
CA VAL A 143 -17.94 5.89 5.22
C VAL A 143 -17.19 4.66 5.74
N ILE A 144 -15.91 4.82 6.01
CA ILE A 144 -15.08 3.80 6.66
C ILE A 144 -14.73 4.31 8.06
N MET A 145 -15.34 3.68 9.05
CA MET A 145 -15.10 4.01 10.45
C MET A 145 -13.99 3.10 10.99
N ILE A 146 -12.98 3.72 11.57
CA ILE A 146 -11.84 3.07 12.20
C ILE A 146 -11.96 3.31 13.69
N THR A 147 -12.15 2.23 14.44
CA THR A 147 -12.13 2.26 15.90
C THR A 147 -10.76 1.77 16.37
N THR A 148 -10.11 2.57 17.16
CA THR A 148 -8.78 2.24 17.67
C THR A 148 -8.89 1.53 19.02
N LYS A 149 -7.84 0.75 19.36
CA LYS A 149 -7.73 0.07 20.64
C LYS A 149 -7.77 1.07 21.78
N GLN A 150 -8.56 0.76 22.80
CA GLN A 150 -8.72 1.59 23.98
C GLN A 150 -8.22 0.89 25.23
N GLY A 151 -8.01 1.67 26.29
CA GLY A 151 -7.71 1.15 27.62
C GLY A 151 -8.81 0.23 28.15
N LYS A 152 -8.41 -0.83 28.83
CA LYS A 152 -9.32 -1.79 29.49
C LYS A 152 -9.08 -1.75 30.98
N GLU A 153 -10.16 -1.95 31.73
CA GLU A 153 -10.07 -2.10 33.19
C GLU A 153 -9.25 -3.35 33.55
N GLY A 154 -8.43 -3.22 34.58
CA GLY A 154 -7.60 -4.29 35.10
C GLY A 154 -6.17 -3.88 35.34
N LYS A 155 -5.37 -4.85 35.77
CA LYS A 155 -3.93 -4.66 35.99
C LYS A 155 -3.24 -4.24 34.69
N THR A 156 -2.27 -3.34 34.79
CA THR A 156 -1.44 -2.93 33.66
C THR A 156 -0.79 -4.12 32.98
N LYS A 157 -1.00 -4.23 31.69
CA LYS A 157 -0.37 -5.24 30.82
C LYS A 157 0.55 -4.55 29.85
N VAL A 158 1.79 -5.02 29.78
CA VAL A 158 2.77 -4.62 28.78
C VAL A 158 2.84 -5.75 27.75
N SER A 159 2.73 -5.41 26.48
CA SER A 159 2.81 -6.37 25.38
C SER A 159 3.81 -5.88 24.35
N TRP A 160 4.73 -6.76 23.96
CA TRP A 160 5.64 -6.54 22.85
C TRP A 160 5.38 -7.57 21.77
N ARG A 161 5.25 -7.09 20.54
CA ARG A 161 5.08 -7.92 19.35
C ARG A 161 6.15 -7.54 18.34
N SER A 162 6.80 -8.53 17.76
CA SER A 162 7.75 -8.38 16.68
C SER A 162 7.38 -9.33 15.55
N THR A 163 7.43 -8.83 14.33
CA THR A 163 7.15 -9.61 13.12
C THR A 163 8.26 -9.35 12.12
N ALA A 164 8.80 -10.39 11.52
CA ALA A 164 9.75 -10.31 10.42
C ALA A 164 9.29 -11.20 9.27
N GLY A 165 9.61 -10.81 8.05
CA GLY A 165 9.24 -11.56 6.86
C GLY A 165 10.02 -11.10 5.64
N TRP A 166 9.92 -11.87 4.57
CA TRP A 166 10.54 -11.57 3.29
C TRP A 166 9.46 -11.60 2.21
N SER A 167 9.59 -10.71 1.26
CA SER A 167 8.70 -10.61 0.11
C SER A 167 9.50 -10.78 -1.17
N SER A 168 8.90 -11.46 -2.13
CA SER A 168 9.42 -11.58 -3.48
C SER A 168 8.29 -11.39 -4.49
N ARG A 169 8.63 -11.26 -5.75
CA ARG A 169 7.63 -11.13 -6.81
C ARG A 169 6.80 -12.41 -6.92
N SER A 170 5.49 -12.29 -6.83
CA SER A 170 4.56 -13.43 -6.91
C SER A 170 4.15 -13.79 -8.34
N LEU A 171 4.08 -12.79 -9.22
CA LEU A 171 3.75 -13.00 -10.63
C LEU A 171 5.02 -13.37 -11.39
N LYS A 172 5.00 -14.48 -12.11
CA LYS A 172 6.09 -14.83 -13.03
C LYS A 172 6.23 -13.76 -14.12
N ALA A 173 7.47 -13.56 -14.59
CA ALA A 173 7.69 -12.83 -15.82
C ALA A 173 7.13 -13.65 -16.99
N TYR A 174 6.81 -12.98 -18.08
CA TYR A 174 6.57 -13.68 -19.35
C TYR A 174 7.85 -14.39 -19.77
N ASP A 175 7.70 -15.54 -20.42
CA ASP A 175 8.84 -16.20 -21.04
C ASP A 175 9.34 -15.29 -22.18
N MET A 176 10.59 -14.88 -22.06
CA MET A 176 11.25 -14.03 -23.04
C MET A 176 12.01 -14.90 -24.02
N VAL A 177 12.16 -14.43 -25.26
CA VAL A 177 13.06 -15.05 -26.22
C VAL A 177 14.49 -15.04 -25.68
N ASP A 178 15.23 -16.10 -25.94
CA ASP A 178 16.65 -16.13 -25.61
C ASP A 178 17.49 -15.31 -26.61
N GLN A 179 18.77 -15.24 -26.37
CA GLN A 179 19.67 -14.43 -27.21
C GLN A 179 19.77 -14.97 -28.65
N LYS A 180 19.79 -16.29 -28.84
CA LYS A 180 19.83 -16.88 -30.17
C LYS A 180 18.52 -16.68 -30.92
N GLU A 181 17.40 -16.88 -30.26
CA GLU A 181 16.08 -16.63 -30.84
C GLU A 181 15.90 -15.15 -31.22
N PHE A 182 16.35 -14.23 -30.34
CA PHE A 182 16.29 -12.80 -30.62
C PHE A 182 17.10 -12.44 -31.89
N VAL A 183 18.31 -12.94 -32.00
CA VAL A 183 19.18 -12.71 -33.18
C VAL A 183 18.57 -13.36 -34.43
N GLN A 184 18.05 -14.57 -34.32
CA GLN A 184 17.37 -15.28 -35.43
C GLN A 184 16.17 -14.48 -35.95
N LEU A 185 15.29 -14.02 -35.04
CA LEU A 185 14.11 -13.23 -35.39
C LEU A 185 14.48 -11.89 -36.03
N THR A 186 15.53 -11.25 -35.53
CA THR A 186 16.04 -9.99 -36.12
C THR A 186 16.57 -10.22 -37.54
N TYR A 187 17.38 -11.25 -37.75
CA TYR A 187 17.86 -11.63 -39.06
C TYR A 187 16.70 -11.93 -40.02
N GLU A 188 15.72 -12.73 -39.60
CA GLU A 188 14.55 -13.08 -40.44
C GLU A 188 13.72 -11.83 -40.78
N GLY A 189 13.55 -10.91 -39.81
CA GLY A 189 12.88 -9.62 -40.03
C GLY A 189 13.58 -8.80 -41.12
N LEU A 190 14.91 -8.65 -41.01
CA LEU A 190 15.73 -7.94 -41.99
C LEU A 190 15.65 -8.62 -43.38
N ARG A 191 15.85 -9.92 -43.43
CA ARG A 191 15.77 -10.68 -44.70
C ARG A 191 14.40 -10.51 -45.36
N ASN A 192 13.33 -10.62 -44.62
CA ASN A 192 11.97 -10.43 -45.13
C ASN A 192 11.74 -9.00 -45.63
N GLY A 193 12.24 -7.99 -44.92
CA GLY A 193 12.22 -6.59 -45.35
C GLY A 193 12.91 -6.45 -46.74
N TYR A 194 14.12 -7.01 -46.90
CA TYR A 194 14.83 -6.98 -48.17
C TYR A 194 14.08 -7.69 -49.29
N ILE A 195 13.37 -8.76 -49.02
CA ILE A 195 12.55 -9.45 -50.04
C ILE A 195 11.36 -8.59 -50.44
N PHE A 196 10.59 -8.09 -49.46
CA PHE A 196 9.28 -7.47 -49.73
C PHE A 196 9.42 -5.99 -50.14
N ASP A 197 10.37 -5.28 -49.54
CA ASP A 197 10.52 -3.83 -49.78
C ASP A 197 11.49 -3.55 -50.92
N ASN A 198 12.58 -4.36 -51.07
CA ASN A 198 13.62 -4.16 -52.07
C ASN A 198 13.55 -5.13 -53.25
N GLY A 199 12.68 -6.15 -53.20
CA GLY A 199 12.52 -7.13 -54.29
C GLY A 199 13.70 -8.07 -54.42
N TYR A 200 14.53 -8.26 -53.41
CA TYR A 200 15.67 -9.20 -53.46
C TYR A 200 15.21 -10.62 -53.47
N ASN A 201 15.97 -11.49 -54.14
CA ASN A 201 15.76 -12.93 -54.00
C ASN A 201 16.24 -13.39 -52.62
N TRP A 202 15.79 -14.58 -52.21
CA TRP A 202 16.04 -15.17 -50.89
C TRP A 202 17.53 -15.18 -50.50
N GLU A 203 18.41 -15.60 -51.41
CA GLU A 203 19.84 -15.71 -51.13
C GLU A 203 20.51 -14.33 -50.96
N THR A 204 20.19 -13.37 -51.83
CA THR A 204 20.70 -12.02 -51.77
C THR A 204 20.20 -11.31 -50.53
N ALA A 205 18.92 -11.43 -50.22
CA ALA A 205 18.31 -10.88 -49.02
C ALA A 205 18.96 -11.45 -47.74
N GLY A 206 19.22 -12.77 -47.71
CA GLY A 206 19.89 -13.41 -46.58
C GLY A 206 21.32 -12.92 -46.35
N ARG A 207 22.10 -12.78 -47.41
CA ARG A 207 23.47 -12.20 -47.34
C ARG A 207 23.48 -10.74 -46.85
N GLN A 208 22.56 -9.94 -47.37
CA GLN A 208 22.44 -8.54 -46.96
C GLN A 208 22.00 -8.44 -45.50
N ALA A 209 21.02 -9.21 -45.06
CA ALA A 209 20.56 -9.25 -43.68
C ALA A 209 21.69 -9.65 -42.70
N SER A 210 22.52 -10.65 -43.07
CA SER A 210 23.69 -11.02 -42.25
C SER A 210 24.72 -9.90 -42.15
N ALA A 211 24.96 -9.18 -43.25
CA ALA A 211 25.91 -8.08 -43.30
C ALA A 211 25.47 -6.88 -42.43
N ASP A 212 24.15 -6.60 -42.40
CA ASP A 212 23.59 -5.45 -41.71
C ASP A 212 23.21 -5.75 -40.25
N LEU A 213 23.25 -7.01 -39.84
CA LEU A 213 22.81 -7.47 -38.51
C LEU A 213 23.55 -6.70 -37.39
N GLY A 214 24.86 -6.54 -37.51
CA GLY A 214 25.67 -5.79 -36.53
C GLY A 214 25.29 -4.33 -36.41
N GLY A 215 24.99 -3.67 -37.54
CA GLY A 215 24.52 -2.28 -37.53
C GLY A 215 23.19 -2.10 -36.82
N VAL A 216 22.27 -3.05 -37.01
CA VAL A 216 20.95 -3.03 -36.36
C VAL A 216 21.03 -3.37 -34.88
N LEU A 217 21.98 -4.22 -34.46
CA LEU A 217 22.14 -4.68 -33.09
C LEU A 217 23.14 -3.84 -32.27
N GLY A 218 23.72 -2.78 -32.82
CA GLY A 218 24.58 -1.83 -32.10
C GLY A 218 26.07 -2.20 -32.08
N GLY A 219 26.51 -3.04 -33.01
CA GLY A 219 27.93 -3.36 -33.22
C GLY A 219 28.42 -4.55 -32.38
N GLU A 220 29.70 -4.90 -32.60
CA GLU A 220 30.31 -6.10 -32.00
C GLU A 220 30.42 -6.02 -30.46
N GLN A 221 30.38 -4.85 -29.87
CA GLN A 221 30.38 -4.67 -28.42
C GLN A 221 29.18 -5.32 -27.74
N TYR A 222 28.03 -5.40 -28.44
CA TYR A 222 26.81 -6.02 -27.96
C TYR A 222 26.64 -7.48 -28.45
N ASN A 223 27.68 -8.02 -29.09
CA ASN A 223 27.67 -9.42 -29.50
C ASN A 223 28.04 -10.35 -28.33
N PRO A 224 27.06 -11.11 -27.76
CA PRO A 224 27.36 -12.02 -26.67
C PRO A 224 28.11 -13.28 -27.13
N PHE A 225 28.08 -13.60 -28.45
CA PHE A 225 28.64 -14.81 -29.02
C PHE A 225 30.10 -14.58 -29.45
N LYS A 226 31.03 -14.64 -28.49
CA LYS A 226 32.45 -14.30 -28.72
C LYS A 226 33.19 -15.24 -29.65
N ASN A 227 32.63 -16.40 -29.97
CA ASN A 227 33.15 -17.32 -30.96
C ASN A 227 32.68 -17.01 -32.40
N TYR A 228 31.78 -16.01 -32.58
CA TYR A 228 31.31 -15.51 -33.87
C TYR A 228 31.23 -14.01 -33.90
N THR A 229 31.39 -13.40 -35.09
CA THR A 229 31.03 -12.00 -35.32
C THR A 229 29.59 -11.89 -35.79
N TRP A 230 29.00 -10.71 -35.77
CA TRP A 230 27.66 -10.51 -36.34
C TRP A 230 27.56 -10.94 -37.81
N GLY A 231 28.63 -10.78 -38.59
CA GLY A 231 28.68 -11.19 -39.99
C GLY A 231 28.78 -12.71 -40.20
N THR A 232 29.13 -13.49 -39.19
CA THR A 232 29.35 -14.94 -39.29
C THR A 232 28.43 -15.75 -38.37
N ILE A 233 27.64 -15.13 -37.54
CA ILE A 233 26.73 -15.80 -36.58
C ILE A 233 25.60 -16.56 -37.28
N ILE A 234 25.22 -16.15 -38.50
CA ILE A 234 24.21 -16.85 -39.32
C ILE A 234 24.94 -17.78 -40.25
N ASP A 235 24.58 -19.06 -40.19
CA ASP A 235 25.06 -20.07 -41.16
C ASP A 235 24.43 -19.77 -42.53
N PRO A 236 25.25 -19.49 -43.56
CA PRO A 236 24.74 -19.14 -44.88
C PRO A 236 24.02 -20.29 -45.60
N ALA A 237 24.28 -21.53 -45.19
CA ALA A 237 23.65 -22.69 -45.79
C ALA A 237 22.23 -22.94 -45.28
N THR A 238 22.00 -22.68 -44.03
CA THR A 238 20.73 -22.91 -43.34
C THR A 238 19.93 -21.64 -43.08
N GLY A 239 20.57 -20.48 -43.05
CA GLY A 239 19.98 -19.20 -42.62
C GLY A 239 19.59 -19.18 -41.14
N ARG A 240 20.28 -19.96 -40.30
CA ARG A 240 20.07 -20.07 -38.86
C ARG A 240 21.29 -19.60 -38.10
N VAL A 241 21.03 -19.18 -36.84
CA VAL A 241 22.12 -18.92 -35.88
C VAL A 241 22.89 -20.20 -35.67
N GLN A 242 24.23 -20.10 -35.64
CA GLN A 242 25.13 -21.23 -35.45
C GLN A 242 24.79 -22.00 -34.17
N ASP A 243 24.68 -23.36 -34.29
CA ASP A 243 24.27 -24.20 -33.18
C ASP A 243 25.25 -24.15 -31.99
N ASP A 244 26.56 -24.01 -32.28
CA ASP A 244 27.65 -23.96 -31.30
C ASP A 244 27.97 -22.53 -30.83
N ALA A 245 27.16 -21.53 -31.22
CA ALA A 245 27.30 -20.20 -30.66
C ALA A 245 27.04 -20.22 -29.15
N THR A 246 28.03 -19.72 -28.37
CA THR A 246 27.98 -19.67 -26.92
C THR A 246 28.02 -18.27 -26.40
N SER A 247 27.09 -17.92 -25.49
CA SER A 247 27.02 -16.60 -24.91
C SER A 247 28.04 -16.41 -23.81
N ALA A 248 28.79 -15.32 -23.86
CA ALA A 248 29.73 -14.91 -22.82
C ALA A 248 29.03 -14.25 -21.61
N TRP A 249 27.81 -13.74 -21.81
CA TRP A 249 26.95 -13.23 -20.74
C TRP A 249 25.50 -13.58 -21.02
N ASN A 250 24.74 -13.73 -19.97
CA ASN A 250 23.29 -13.93 -20.01
C ASN A 250 22.68 -13.30 -18.76
N GLU A 251 22.32 -12.04 -18.83
CA GLU A 251 21.82 -11.25 -17.71
C GLU A 251 20.35 -10.95 -17.88
N SER A 252 19.60 -11.08 -16.80
CA SER A 252 18.18 -10.72 -16.74
C SER A 252 18.03 -9.30 -16.23
N TRP A 253 17.56 -8.40 -17.06
CA TRP A 253 17.23 -7.03 -16.68
C TRP A 253 16.15 -6.99 -15.60
N MET A 254 15.19 -7.94 -15.66
CA MET A 254 14.14 -8.05 -14.67
C MET A 254 14.67 -8.44 -13.30
N ASP A 255 15.67 -9.31 -13.24
CA ASP A 255 16.29 -9.71 -11.97
C ASP A 255 17.23 -8.61 -11.45
N ALA A 256 17.89 -7.88 -12.34
CA ALA A 256 18.80 -6.79 -11.96
C ALA A 256 18.10 -5.63 -11.23
N ILE A 257 16.83 -5.35 -11.55
CA ILE A 257 16.06 -4.29 -10.88
C ILE A 257 15.35 -4.74 -9.61
N GLN A 258 15.37 -6.02 -9.28
CA GLN A 258 14.61 -6.62 -8.19
C GLN A 258 15.49 -7.12 -7.04
N ARG A 259 14.88 -7.21 -5.88
CA ARG A 259 15.39 -7.98 -4.74
C ARG A 259 14.64 -9.30 -4.65
N ASP A 260 15.37 -10.40 -4.53
CA ASP A 260 14.78 -11.73 -4.34
C ASP A 260 14.10 -11.88 -2.98
N ASN A 261 14.59 -11.16 -1.98
CA ASN A 261 14.15 -11.27 -0.60
C ASN A 261 14.05 -9.87 0.04
N ALA A 262 13.03 -9.11 -0.34
CA ALA A 262 12.76 -7.80 0.27
C ALA A 262 12.37 -7.99 1.74
N PHE A 263 13.18 -7.46 2.65
CA PHE A 263 13.01 -7.68 4.08
C PHE A 263 12.02 -6.70 4.70
N ARG A 264 11.13 -7.23 5.53
CA ARG A 264 10.18 -6.45 6.34
C ARG A 264 10.29 -6.84 7.79
N HIS A 265 10.36 -5.85 8.69
CA HIS A 265 10.22 -6.09 10.12
C HIS A 265 9.39 -4.98 10.79
N GLU A 266 8.66 -5.39 11.81
CA GLU A 266 7.76 -4.53 12.56
C GLU A 266 7.85 -4.85 14.04
N HIS A 267 7.90 -3.80 14.87
CA HIS A 267 7.94 -3.91 16.31
C HIS A 267 6.85 -3.04 16.92
N GLN A 268 6.06 -3.60 17.82
CA GLN A 268 4.98 -2.92 18.50
C GLN A 268 5.10 -3.15 20.02
N LEU A 269 5.23 -2.08 20.76
CA LEU A 269 5.14 -2.06 22.21
C LEU A 269 3.80 -1.44 22.61
N SER A 270 3.05 -2.06 23.50
CA SER A 270 1.82 -1.51 24.01
C SER A 270 1.67 -1.72 25.50
N VAL A 271 1.12 -0.72 26.17
CA VAL A 271 0.78 -0.72 27.61
C VAL A 271 -0.70 -0.43 27.72
N ASN A 272 -1.43 -1.30 28.35
CA ASN A 272 -2.89 -1.18 28.52
C ASN A 272 -3.27 -1.49 29.97
N GLY A 273 -4.14 -0.69 30.54
CA GLY A 273 -4.61 -0.88 31.92
C GLY A 273 -5.65 0.15 32.34
N GLY A 274 -6.04 0.08 33.59
CA GLY A 274 -6.94 1.07 34.15
C GLY A 274 -7.69 0.60 35.37
N THR A 275 -8.37 1.54 35.96
CA THR A 275 -9.36 1.34 37.02
C THR A 275 -10.76 1.39 36.43
N GLU A 276 -11.79 1.20 37.27
CA GLU A 276 -13.19 1.42 36.88
C GLU A 276 -13.41 2.80 36.26
N LYS A 277 -12.79 3.84 36.83
CA LYS A 277 -12.97 5.24 36.40
C LYS A 277 -12.05 5.69 35.29
N THR A 278 -10.79 5.25 35.27
CA THR A 278 -9.80 5.73 34.30
C THR A 278 -9.15 4.55 33.58
N LYS A 279 -9.23 4.53 32.27
CA LYS A 279 -8.66 3.52 31.41
C LYS A 279 -7.66 4.16 30.47
N TYR A 280 -6.52 3.52 30.26
CA TYR A 280 -5.46 4.05 29.41
C TYR A 280 -4.84 2.98 28.52
N MET A 281 -4.38 3.42 27.37
CA MET A 281 -3.57 2.65 26.44
C MET A 281 -2.51 3.54 25.83
N PHE A 282 -1.27 3.04 25.81
CA PHE A 282 -0.14 3.65 25.11
C PHE A 282 0.43 2.64 24.14
N SER A 283 0.85 3.09 22.98
CA SER A 283 1.55 2.24 22.01
C SER A 283 2.68 2.99 21.32
N LEU A 284 3.75 2.24 21.00
CA LEU A 284 4.87 2.66 20.17
C LEU A 284 5.08 1.61 19.11
N GLY A 285 5.22 2.04 17.87
CA GLY A 285 5.43 1.16 16.73
C GLY A 285 6.55 1.62 15.84
N TYR A 286 7.26 0.66 15.28
CA TYR A 286 8.27 0.84 14.24
C TYR A 286 8.04 -0.20 13.14
N LEU A 287 8.04 0.25 11.91
CA LEU A 287 7.98 -0.59 10.71
C LEU A 287 9.09 -0.18 9.76
N ASN A 288 9.82 -1.15 9.23
CA ASN A 288 10.65 -1.00 8.05
C ASN A 288 10.32 -2.10 7.06
N GLU A 289 10.07 -1.72 5.82
CA GLU A 289 9.69 -2.62 4.73
C GLU A 289 10.44 -2.24 3.47
N ASP A 290 11.31 -3.12 3.00
CA ASP A 290 11.99 -2.97 1.72
C ASP A 290 11.00 -3.30 0.58
N GLY A 291 11.10 -2.56 -0.52
CA GLY A 291 10.36 -2.86 -1.73
C GLY A 291 11.04 -3.96 -2.55
N ILE A 292 10.26 -4.62 -3.42
CA ILE A 292 10.78 -5.60 -4.38
C ILE A 292 11.74 -4.93 -5.37
N LEU A 293 11.44 -3.71 -5.82
CA LEU A 293 12.41 -2.90 -6.56
C LEU A 293 13.55 -2.45 -5.65
N ILE A 294 14.79 -2.51 -6.16
CA ILE A 294 15.95 -1.97 -5.44
C ILE A 294 15.72 -0.49 -5.11
N ASN A 295 16.27 -0.01 -3.98
CA ASN A 295 16.16 1.38 -3.48
C ASN A 295 14.74 1.89 -3.22
N THR A 296 13.73 1.03 -3.24
CA THR A 296 12.39 1.38 -2.77
C THR A 296 12.12 0.80 -1.39
N GLY A 297 11.25 1.44 -0.62
CA GLY A 297 10.90 0.98 0.71
C GLY A 297 10.02 1.95 1.49
N PHE A 298 9.60 1.52 2.66
CA PHE A 298 8.76 2.30 3.57
C PHE A 298 9.19 2.11 5.02
N GLN A 299 9.35 3.22 5.72
CA GLN A 299 9.65 3.24 7.14
C GLN A 299 8.60 4.08 7.88
N ARG A 300 8.16 3.61 9.04
CA ARG A 300 7.22 4.35 9.88
C ARG A 300 7.56 4.20 11.35
N TYR A 301 7.56 5.34 12.05
CA TYR A 301 7.50 5.45 13.51
C TYR A 301 6.13 5.95 13.89
N ASN A 302 5.50 5.36 14.88
CA ASN A 302 4.23 5.83 15.40
C ASN A 302 4.17 5.74 16.92
N ALA A 303 3.47 6.68 17.52
CA ALA A 303 3.16 6.70 18.94
C ALA A 303 1.68 7.04 19.12
N ARG A 304 1.03 6.38 20.07
CA ARG A 304 -0.37 6.63 20.40
C ARG A 304 -0.60 6.63 21.91
N ALA A 305 -1.43 7.52 22.36
CA ALA A 305 -1.93 7.56 23.73
C ALA A 305 -3.45 7.71 23.72
N ASN A 306 -4.14 6.88 24.46
CA ASN A 306 -5.58 6.93 24.65
C ASN A 306 -5.88 6.87 26.15
N ILE A 307 -6.59 7.85 26.67
CA ILE A 307 -7.00 7.95 28.08
C ILE A 307 -8.46 8.33 28.11
N ASN A 308 -9.27 7.53 28.79
CA ASN A 308 -10.68 7.80 29.03
C ASN A 308 -10.94 7.80 30.53
N THR A 309 -11.63 8.84 31.04
CA THR A 309 -11.89 8.96 32.47
C THR A 309 -13.31 9.39 32.77
N GLU A 310 -13.91 8.77 33.78
CA GLU A 310 -15.14 9.24 34.42
C GLU A 310 -14.76 10.17 35.55
N VAL A 311 -14.87 11.47 35.31
CA VAL A 311 -14.51 12.51 36.31
C VAL A 311 -15.45 12.40 37.51
N ASN A 312 -16.75 12.23 37.24
CA ASN A 312 -17.78 11.99 38.22
C ASN A 312 -19.01 11.31 37.54
N LYS A 313 -20.11 11.12 38.29
CA LYS A 313 -21.32 10.41 37.80
C LYS A 313 -21.99 11.09 36.60
N TRP A 314 -21.72 12.37 36.32
CA TRP A 314 -22.34 13.14 35.26
C TRP A 314 -21.36 13.70 34.22
N MET A 315 -20.05 13.46 34.38
CA MET A 315 -19.02 13.99 33.49
C MET A 315 -18.01 12.89 33.13
N LYS A 316 -17.81 12.67 31.81
CA LYS A 316 -16.77 11.81 31.23
C LYS A 316 -15.93 12.64 30.26
N THR A 317 -14.67 12.31 30.19
CA THR A 317 -13.74 12.90 29.21
C THR A 317 -12.79 11.86 28.65
N GLY A 318 -12.29 12.13 27.47
CA GLY A 318 -11.29 11.28 26.82
C GLY A 318 -10.31 12.10 26.01
N LEU A 319 -9.10 11.60 25.94
CA LEU A 319 -8.00 12.15 25.15
C LEU A 319 -7.38 11.03 24.33
N ASN A 320 -7.25 11.26 23.03
CA ASN A 320 -6.56 10.38 22.10
C ASN A 320 -5.57 11.22 21.29
N VAL A 321 -4.29 10.91 21.44
CA VAL A 321 -3.20 11.55 20.72
C VAL A 321 -2.53 10.50 19.84
N SER A 322 -2.28 10.83 18.58
CA SER A 322 -1.53 10.00 17.65
C SER A 322 -0.44 10.81 16.96
N LEU A 323 0.75 10.26 16.90
CA LEU A 323 1.90 10.83 16.22
C LEU A 323 2.45 9.79 15.25
N SER A 324 2.81 10.20 14.05
CA SER A 324 3.45 9.34 13.06
C SER A 324 4.44 10.13 12.24
N ASN A 325 5.61 9.54 12.02
CA ASN A 325 6.58 9.98 11.03
C ASN A 325 6.82 8.82 10.07
N SER A 326 6.70 9.05 8.77
CA SER A 326 6.97 8.02 7.76
C SER A 326 7.83 8.57 6.64
N THR A 327 8.66 7.68 6.09
CA THR A 327 9.44 7.91 4.88
C THR A 327 9.15 6.79 3.89
N GLN A 328 8.78 7.15 2.69
CA GLN A 328 8.59 6.25 1.56
C GLN A 328 9.61 6.60 0.48
N ASN A 329 10.45 5.65 0.12
CA ASN A 329 11.29 5.73 -1.06
C ASN A 329 10.57 4.98 -2.18
N PHE A 330 10.43 5.59 -3.33
CA PHE A 330 9.68 5.03 -4.45
C PHE A 330 10.40 5.30 -5.78
N SER A 331 9.99 4.58 -6.83
CA SER A 331 10.42 4.91 -8.18
C SER A 331 9.44 5.94 -8.74
N ASP A 332 9.97 7.08 -9.19
CA ASP A 332 9.18 8.20 -9.74
C ASP A 332 8.70 7.93 -11.18
N TYR A 333 9.00 6.75 -11.68
CA TYR A 333 8.73 6.34 -13.04
C TYR A 333 7.45 5.50 -13.10
N GLU A 334 6.33 6.15 -13.43
CA GLU A 334 5.02 5.51 -13.60
C GLU A 334 4.57 5.58 -15.07
N GLY A 335 3.68 4.66 -15.44
CA GLY A 335 3.08 4.60 -16.76
C GLY A 335 3.83 3.71 -17.77
N SER A 336 3.57 3.91 -19.05
CA SER A 336 4.13 3.13 -20.17
C SER A 336 5.29 3.83 -20.89
N SER A 337 5.98 4.75 -20.21
CA SER A 337 7.13 5.46 -20.81
C SER A 337 8.41 4.66 -20.64
N ASN A 338 9.41 4.95 -21.49
CA ASN A 338 10.74 4.33 -21.42
C ASN A 338 11.42 4.52 -20.05
N SER A 339 11.03 5.54 -19.29
CA SER A 339 11.51 5.79 -17.94
C SER A 339 10.91 4.86 -16.89
N ASN A 340 9.83 4.14 -17.20
CA ASN A 340 9.31 3.13 -16.29
C ASN A 340 10.27 1.94 -16.25
N VAL A 341 10.90 1.71 -15.10
CA VAL A 341 11.93 0.67 -14.95
C VAL A 341 11.43 -0.75 -15.20
N TRP A 342 10.16 -1.03 -14.86
CA TRP A 342 9.54 -2.31 -15.18
C TRP A 342 9.31 -2.48 -16.68
N TYR A 343 8.84 -1.43 -17.33
CA TYR A 343 8.60 -1.43 -18.77
C TYR A 343 9.91 -1.60 -19.53
N SER A 344 10.92 -0.76 -19.25
CA SER A 344 12.20 -0.82 -19.95
C SER A 344 12.95 -2.14 -19.67
N ALA A 345 12.95 -2.65 -18.45
CA ALA A 345 13.56 -3.94 -18.14
C ALA A 345 12.89 -5.12 -18.86
N GLN A 346 11.58 -5.06 -19.07
CA GLN A 346 10.84 -6.11 -19.79
C GLN A 346 11.06 -6.05 -21.31
N PHE A 347 11.24 -4.86 -21.87
CA PHE A 347 11.42 -4.67 -23.32
C PHE A 347 12.88 -4.60 -23.77
N MET A 348 13.84 -4.58 -22.84
CA MET A 348 15.24 -4.61 -23.19
C MET A 348 15.60 -5.97 -23.85
N ALA A 349 16.25 -5.90 -25.01
CA ALA A 349 16.63 -7.12 -25.72
C ALA A 349 17.66 -7.94 -24.91
N PRO A 350 17.59 -9.29 -24.95
CA PRO A 350 18.39 -10.17 -24.10
C PRO A 350 19.88 -10.15 -24.43
N ILE A 351 20.29 -9.60 -25.59
CA ILE A 351 21.69 -9.47 -25.97
C ILE A 351 22.40 -8.30 -25.26
N TYR A 352 21.65 -7.28 -24.82
CA TYR A 352 22.23 -6.12 -24.17
C TYR A 352 22.52 -6.41 -22.71
N PRO A 353 23.76 -6.19 -22.24
CA PRO A 353 24.13 -6.48 -20.88
C PRO A 353 23.71 -5.34 -19.94
N VAL A 354 23.56 -5.66 -18.65
CA VAL A 354 23.31 -4.66 -17.59
C VAL A 354 24.58 -3.85 -17.29
N TYR A 355 25.74 -4.52 -17.39
CA TYR A 355 27.06 -3.94 -17.11
C TYR A 355 27.93 -3.97 -18.36
N ILE A 356 28.80 -2.96 -18.52
CA ILE A 356 29.73 -2.90 -19.63
C ILE A 356 30.60 -4.17 -19.66
N LYS A 357 30.69 -4.77 -20.84
CA LYS A 357 31.50 -5.99 -21.07
C LYS A 357 32.77 -5.66 -21.83
N GLY A 358 33.87 -6.24 -21.38
CA GLY A 358 35.13 -6.25 -22.12
C GLY A 358 35.09 -7.18 -23.33
N GLU A 359 36.18 -7.20 -24.09
CA GLU A 359 36.34 -8.11 -25.24
C GLU A 359 36.25 -9.60 -24.86
N ASP A 360 36.65 -9.93 -23.62
CA ASP A 360 36.55 -11.28 -23.06
C ASP A 360 35.15 -11.63 -22.52
N GLY A 361 34.19 -10.70 -22.62
CA GLY A 361 32.81 -10.86 -22.14
C GLY A 361 32.62 -10.67 -20.63
N LYS A 362 33.69 -10.32 -19.89
CA LYS A 362 33.60 -10.05 -18.44
C LYS A 362 33.23 -8.60 -18.17
N ASP A 363 32.74 -8.36 -16.94
CA ASP A 363 32.38 -7.04 -16.49
C ASP A 363 33.60 -6.10 -16.42
N VAL A 364 33.45 -4.90 -16.94
CA VAL A 364 34.43 -3.82 -16.78
C VAL A 364 34.25 -3.20 -15.41
N LEU A 365 35.35 -3.06 -14.66
CA LEU A 365 35.36 -2.48 -13.33
C LEU A 365 35.88 -1.04 -13.38
N ASP A 366 35.37 -0.20 -12.48
CA ASP A 366 35.90 1.14 -12.23
C ASP A 366 37.18 1.09 -11.36
N ALA A 367 37.75 2.25 -11.03
CA ALA A 367 38.96 2.37 -10.22
C ALA A 367 38.78 1.82 -8.78
N ASP A 368 37.55 1.78 -8.29
CA ASP A 368 37.18 1.28 -6.95
C ASP A 368 36.81 -0.22 -6.95
N GLY A 369 36.83 -0.86 -8.15
CA GLY A 369 36.51 -2.27 -8.32
C GLY A 369 35.01 -2.57 -8.47
N ASN A 370 34.16 -1.57 -8.68
CA ASN A 370 32.74 -1.77 -8.92
C ASN A 370 32.47 -2.02 -10.41
N ARG A 371 31.43 -2.80 -10.71
CA ARG A 371 30.96 -3.01 -12.08
C ARG A 371 30.38 -1.72 -12.66
N GLN A 372 30.74 -1.38 -13.86
CA GLN A 372 30.23 -0.21 -14.56
C GLN A 372 28.93 -0.56 -15.29
N LEU A 373 27.86 0.22 -15.06
CA LEU A 373 26.59 0.05 -15.75
C LEU A 373 26.69 0.44 -17.22
N ASP A 374 26.05 -0.34 -18.09
CA ASP A 374 25.93 -0.02 -19.52
C ASP A 374 24.73 0.87 -19.77
N TYR A 375 24.97 2.16 -20.06
CA TYR A 375 23.92 3.11 -20.44
C TYR A 375 23.60 3.12 -21.93
N GLY A 376 24.35 2.38 -22.72
CA GLY A 376 24.17 2.33 -24.17
C GLY A 376 24.66 3.58 -24.92
N ASP A 377 25.53 4.36 -24.29
CA ASP A 377 26.07 5.66 -24.74
C ASP A 377 27.55 5.60 -25.20
N GLY A 378 28.05 4.36 -25.41
CA GLY A 378 29.44 4.15 -25.87
C GLY A 378 29.71 4.64 -27.26
N SER A 379 30.87 4.24 -27.82
CA SER A 379 31.32 4.63 -29.17
C SER A 379 30.33 4.27 -30.29
N VAL A 380 29.52 3.25 -30.07
CA VAL A 380 28.32 2.90 -30.83
C VAL A 380 27.16 2.86 -29.88
N GLN A 381 26.17 3.71 -30.14
CA GLN A 381 24.98 3.75 -29.29
C GLN A 381 24.18 2.44 -29.38
N ARG A 382 23.66 1.99 -28.25
CA ARG A 382 22.69 0.89 -28.21
C ARG A 382 21.42 1.32 -28.97
N PRO A 383 20.94 0.55 -29.95
CA PRO A 383 19.76 0.93 -30.73
C PRO A 383 18.47 1.04 -29.92
N GLN A 384 18.44 0.40 -28.76
CA GLN A 384 17.30 0.38 -27.86
C GLN A 384 17.69 0.99 -26.50
N TYR A 385 16.90 1.96 -26.04
CA TYR A 385 17.11 2.61 -24.74
C TYR A 385 18.54 3.18 -24.57
N SER A 386 19.07 3.88 -25.58
CA SER A 386 20.32 4.64 -25.44
C SER A 386 20.19 5.68 -24.33
N ASP A 387 21.29 5.97 -23.66
CA ASP A 387 21.38 6.86 -22.48
C ASP A 387 20.52 6.43 -21.29
N PHE A 388 20.08 5.18 -21.22
CA PHE A 388 19.24 4.72 -20.13
C PHE A 388 19.61 3.31 -19.67
N ASN A 389 19.77 3.16 -18.35
CA ASN A 389 19.89 1.87 -17.67
C ASN A 389 18.89 1.83 -16.50
N PRO A 390 17.92 0.87 -16.49
CA PRO A 390 16.94 0.77 -15.43
C PRO A 390 17.54 0.66 -14.02
N VAL A 391 18.67 -0.06 -13.89
CA VAL A 391 19.39 -0.18 -12.61
C VAL A 391 19.99 1.17 -12.21
N GLY A 392 20.66 1.84 -13.15
CA GLY A 392 21.21 3.18 -12.93
C GLY A 392 20.16 4.18 -12.52
N GLY A 393 18.99 4.17 -13.18
CA GLY A 393 17.87 5.01 -12.80
C GLY A 393 17.39 4.75 -11.35
N LEU A 394 17.36 3.48 -10.89
CA LEU A 394 16.99 3.16 -9.53
C LEU A 394 18.07 3.50 -8.49
N VAL A 395 19.34 3.54 -8.88
CA VAL A 395 20.48 3.82 -7.97
C VAL A 395 20.74 5.31 -7.84
N ASP A 396 20.76 6.04 -8.98
CA ASP A 396 21.21 7.43 -9.06
C ASP A 396 20.06 8.42 -8.90
N ASP A 397 18.87 8.08 -9.36
CA ASP A 397 17.67 8.88 -9.14
C ASP A 397 17.08 8.60 -7.77
N LYS A 398 16.51 9.63 -7.15
CA LYS A 398 15.96 9.52 -5.78
C LYS A 398 14.61 10.18 -5.70
N ALA A 399 13.61 9.42 -5.33
CA ALA A 399 12.30 9.95 -5.00
C ALA A 399 11.89 9.51 -3.60
N ASP A 400 11.63 10.47 -2.73
CA ASP A 400 11.19 10.21 -1.37
C ASP A 400 9.99 11.10 -0.97
N ILE A 401 9.11 10.51 -0.19
CA ILE A 401 8.01 11.19 0.48
C ILE A 401 8.20 11.03 1.98
N LYS A 402 8.35 12.16 2.69
CA LYS A 402 8.34 12.22 4.15
C LYS A 402 7.02 12.80 4.62
N THR A 403 6.37 12.10 5.53
CA THR A 403 5.06 12.51 6.04
C THR A 403 5.07 12.51 7.57
N ASP A 404 4.85 13.69 8.15
CA ASP A 404 4.61 13.87 9.58
C ASP A 404 3.11 14.06 9.81
N VAL A 405 2.54 13.30 10.73
CA VAL A 405 1.13 13.40 11.11
C VAL A 405 1.03 13.50 12.63
N ALA A 406 0.23 14.45 13.09
CA ALA A 406 -0.20 14.56 14.49
C ALA A 406 -1.71 14.66 14.53
N GLY A 407 -2.34 13.80 15.32
CA GLY A 407 -3.78 13.79 15.56
C GLY A 407 -4.09 13.96 17.04
N LEU A 408 -5.05 14.81 17.32
CA LEU A 408 -5.62 14.99 18.66
C LEU A 408 -7.12 14.82 18.57
N ARG A 409 -7.69 13.98 19.43
CA ARG A 409 -9.13 13.83 19.60
C ARG A 409 -9.46 13.86 21.07
N THR A 410 -10.41 14.69 21.43
CA THR A 410 -10.87 14.81 22.83
C THR A 410 -12.38 14.98 22.85
N PHE A 411 -12.98 14.51 23.91
CA PHE A 411 -14.40 14.74 24.15
C PHE A 411 -14.68 15.11 25.61
N LEU A 412 -15.74 15.88 25.80
CA LEU A 412 -16.37 16.15 27.06
C LEU A 412 -17.83 15.70 26.97
N ALA A 413 -18.25 14.78 27.81
CA ALA A 413 -19.60 14.28 27.82
C ALA A 413 -20.24 14.58 29.18
N PHE A 414 -21.37 15.26 29.15
CA PHE A 414 -22.17 15.64 30.31
C PHE A 414 -23.51 14.91 30.24
N GLY A 415 -23.95 14.34 31.33
CA GLY A 415 -25.22 13.67 31.47
C GLY A 415 -25.14 12.43 32.32
N SER A 416 -26.26 11.93 32.77
CA SER A 416 -26.32 10.77 33.65
C SER A 416 -27.52 9.88 33.31
N ASP A 417 -27.27 8.57 33.32
CA ASP A 417 -28.31 7.54 33.22
C ASP A 417 -28.80 7.09 34.58
N SER A 418 -28.26 7.67 35.69
CA SER A 418 -28.68 7.30 37.05
C SER A 418 -30.07 7.80 37.38
N GLU A 419 -30.78 7.11 38.26
CA GLU A 419 -32.10 7.53 38.73
C GLU A 419 -32.05 8.90 39.45
N ASP A 420 -30.91 9.25 40.05
CA ASP A 420 -30.71 10.53 40.74
C ASP A 420 -30.79 11.75 39.80
N ALA A 421 -30.69 11.55 38.48
CA ALA A 421 -30.79 12.61 37.47
C ALA A 421 -32.23 13.11 37.25
N GLY A 422 -33.22 12.43 37.78
CA GLY A 422 -34.62 12.82 37.72
C GLY A 422 -35.11 13.03 36.28
N TRP A 423 -35.60 14.25 35.98
CA TRP A 423 -36.12 14.58 34.63
C TRP A 423 -35.00 14.60 33.55
N ALA A 424 -33.76 14.88 33.96
CA ALA A 424 -32.60 14.93 33.06
C ALA A 424 -32.01 13.54 32.76
N LYS A 425 -32.56 12.46 33.35
CA LYS A 425 -32.12 11.10 33.07
C LYS A 425 -32.22 10.78 31.59
N GLY A 426 -31.09 10.29 31.02
CA GLY A 426 -30.95 9.91 29.62
C GLY A 426 -30.65 11.11 28.69
N ILE A 427 -30.56 12.35 29.21
CA ILE A 427 -30.05 13.47 28.44
C ILE A 427 -28.53 13.50 28.54
N LYS A 428 -27.87 13.54 27.37
CA LYS A 428 -26.40 13.58 27.29
C LYS A 428 -25.96 14.58 26.23
N LEU A 429 -25.12 15.52 26.66
CA LEU A 429 -24.43 16.44 25.77
C LEU A 429 -22.97 15.99 25.62
N THR A 430 -22.54 15.72 24.39
CA THR A 430 -21.15 15.38 24.08
C THR A 430 -20.55 16.45 23.17
N LEU A 431 -19.46 17.03 23.62
CA LEU A 431 -18.65 17.98 22.85
C LEU A 431 -17.40 17.23 22.40
N ASN A 432 -17.22 17.09 21.06
CA ASN A 432 -16.05 16.45 20.49
C ASN A 432 -15.19 17.46 19.77
N PHE A 433 -13.89 17.39 19.99
CA PHE A 433 -12.90 18.20 19.30
C PHE A 433 -11.85 17.28 18.66
N GLY A 434 -11.57 17.51 17.38
CA GLY A 434 -10.54 16.84 16.61
C GLY A 434 -9.61 17.84 15.96
N LEU A 435 -8.32 17.54 15.96
CA LEU A 435 -7.28 18.26 15.23
C LEU A 435 -6.43 17.25 14.48
N ASP A 436 -6.28 17.43 13.17
CA ASP A 436 -5.34 16.71 12.34
C ASP A 436 -4.34 17.68 11.73
N TYR A 437 -3.07 17.40 11.93
CA TYR A 437 -1.95 18.08 11.30
C TYR A 437 -1.20 17.10 10.43
N ARG A 438 -0.93 17.45 9.17
CA ARG A 438 -0.11 16.69 8.25
C ARG A 438 0.87 17.62 7.54
N ASN A 439 2.13 17.23 7.51
CA ASN A 439 3.17 17.85 6.72
C ASN A 439 3.76 16.79 5.78
N LYS A 440 3.55 16.95 4.48
CA LYS A 440 4.07 16.06 3.43
C LYS A 440 5.16 16.80 2.66
N SER A 441 6.37 16.25 2.66
CA SER A 441 7.50 16.72 1.88
C SER A 441 7.86 15.66 0.86
N GLN A 442 7.79 15.99 -0.41
CA GLN A 442 8.21 15.13 -1.50
C GLN A 442 9.43 15.74 -2.17
N LYS A 443 10.43 14.90 -2.42
CA LYS A 443 11.63 15.24 -3.18
C LYS A 443 11.74 14.24 -4.32
N SER A 444 11.96 14.74 -5.52
CA SER A 444 12.25 13.97 -6.71
C SER A 444 13.52 14.54 -7.35
N TYR A 445 14.54 13.71 -7.45
CA TYR A 445 15.82 14.03 -8.06
C TYR A 445 16.10 13.05 -9.19
N MET A 446 16.28 13.55 -10.39
CA MET A 446 16.75 12.83 -11.56
C MET A 446 18.16 13.32 -11.89
N ASN A 447 19.07 12.39 -12.05
CA ASN A 447 20.50 12.68 -12.22
C ASN A 447 20.78 13.39 -13.56
N MET A 448 21.94 14.03 -13.62
CA MET A 448 22.39 14.81 -14.79
C MET A 448 23.28 14.03 -15.76
N HIS A 449 23.63 12.79 -15.45
CA HIS A 449 24.65 12.06 -16.18
C HIS A 449 24.06 11.08 -17.20
N HIS A 450 22.87 10.56 -16.94
CA HIS A 450 22.19 9.60 -17.82
C HIS A 450 20.67 9.69 -17.63
N GLY A 451 19.94 9.06 -18.55
CA GLY A 451 18.47 8.99 -18.51
C GLY A 451 17.78 10.24 -19.02
N ASN A 452 16.46 10.31 -18.81
CA ASN A 452 15.59 11.30 -19.45
C ASN A 452 15.91 12.77 -19.16
N GLN A 453 16.62 13.07 -18.09
CA GLN A 453 16.93 14.43 -17.67
C GLN A 453 18.40 14.81 -17.87
N ALA A 454 19.24 13.92 -18.40
CA ALA A 454 20.65 14.18 -18.65
C ALA A 454 20.84 15.38 -19.61
N ALA A 455 20.09 15.41 -20.70
CA ALA A 455 20.12 16.50 -21.67
C ALA A 455 19.72 17.89 -21.10
N ALA A 456 18.89 17.89 -20.03
CA ALA A 456 18.47 19.09 -19.32
C ALA A 456 19.40 19.46 -18.14
N GLY A 457 20.47 18.69 -17.90
CA GLY A 457 21.38 18.89 -16.77
C GLY A 457 20.81 18.41 -15.43
N GLY A 458 19.90 17.44 -15.46
CA GLY A 458 19.22 16.88 -14.29
C GLY A 458 17.97 17.64 -13.89
N LEU A 459 17.22 17.07 -12.93
CA LEU A 459 16.00 17.68 -12.40
C LEU A 459 15.93 17.49 -10.88
N LEU A 460 15.63 18.57 -10.16
CA LEU A 460 15.31 18.51 -8.74
C LEU A 460 13.97 19.19 -8.48
N MET A 461 12.99 18.40 -8.09
CA MET A 461 11.71 18.90 -7.62
C MET A 461 11.58 18.71 -6.11
N LYS A 462 11.10 19.75 -5.44
CA LYS A 462 10.73 19.69 -4.02
C LYS A 462 9.32 20.22 -3.86
N TYR A 463 8.48 19.44 -3.24
CA TYR A 463 7.11 19.81 -2.97
C TYR A 463 6.82 19.65 -1.48
N ASN A 464 6.31 20.71 -0.86
CA ASN A 464 5.89 20.71 0.54
C ASN A 464 4.42 21.07 0.64
N ARG A 465 3.65 20.25 1.35
CA ARG A 465 2.25 20.51 1.63
C ARG A 465 1.97 20.34 3.11
N ARG A 466 1.49 21.42 3.73
CA ARG A 466 0.98 21.40 5.10
C ARG A 466 -0.54 21.44 5.06
N THR A 467 -1.17 20.56 5.82
CA THR A 467 -2.62 20.52 5.98
C THR A 467 -2.93 20.53 7.46
N GLN A 468 -3.83 21.40 7.86
CA GLN A 468 -4.41 21.44 9.20
C GLN A 468 -5.92 21.37 9.05
N SER A 469 -6.53 20.51 9.83
CA SER A 469 -7.98 20.36 9.88
C SER A 469 -8.41 20.26 11.33
N TYR A 470 -9.43 20.98 11.71
CA TYR A 470 -10.05 20.81 13.01
C TYR A 470 -11.55 20.61 12.84
N THR A 471 -12.08 19.77 13.71
CA THR A 471 -13.50 19.43 13.74
C THR A 471 -14.01 19.67 15.16
N PHE A 472 -15.08 20.41 15.28
CA PHE A 472 -15.79 20.55 16.53
C PHE A 472 -17.26 20.17 16.32
N ASN A 473 -17.74 19.16 17.03
CA ASN A 473 -19.14 18.80 16.98
C ASN A 473 -19.77 18.74 18.36
N GLN A 474 -21.05 19.03 18.40
CA GLN A 474 -21.89 19.05 19.58
C GLN A 474 -23.04 18.07 19.35
N LEU A 475 -23.12 17.08 20.19
CA LEU A 475 -24.10 16.02 20.09
C LEU A 475 -24.97 16.00 21.33
N LEU A 476 -26.25 16.33 21.17
CA LEU A 476 -27.25 16.18 22.21
C LEU A 476 -28.05 14.92 21.94
N THR A 477 -28.03 13.99 22.88
CA THR A 477 -28.80 12.77 22.82
C THR A 477 -29.77 12.72 23.98
N TRP A 478 -30.95 12.17 23.74
CA TRP A 478 -31.89 11.79 24.78
C TRP A 478 -32.37 10.37 24.51
N GLY A 479 -32.21 9.52 25.51
CA GLY A 479 -32.64 8.14 25.44
C GLY A 479 -33.39 7.76 26.72
N ARG A 480 -34.60 7.29 26.59
CA ARG A 480 -35.42 6.83 27.76
C ARG A 480 -36.26 5.63 27.39
N SER A 481 -36.31 4.67 28.28
CA SER A 481 -37.17 3.52 28.14
C SER A 481 -38.39 3.67 29.07
N PHE A 482 -39.58 3.52 28.50
CA PHE A 482 -40.86 3.49 29.23
C PHE A 482 -41.42 2.09 29.08
N ASN A 483 -41.47 1.33 30.17
CA ASN A 483 -41.80 -0.08 30.16
C ASN A 483 -40.93 -0.88 29.17
N SER A 484 -41.52 -1.44 28.13
CA SER A 484 -40.81 -2.19 27.07
C SER A 484 -40.42 -1.38 25.84
N VAL A 485 -40.80 -0.10 25.79
CA VAL A 485 -40.54 0.76 24.63
C VAL A 485 -39.38 1.74 24.91
N SER A 486 -38.39 1.77 24.03
CA SER A 486 -37.22 2.65 24.12
C SER A 486 -37.34 3.76 23.08
N TYR A 487 -37.15 4.99 23.50
CA TYR A 487 -37.11 6.18 22.64
C TYR A 487 -35.70 6.74 22.62
N THR A 488 -35.21 7.09 21.43
CA THR A 488 -33.92 7.76 21.25
C THR A 488 -34.09 8.94 20.29
N HIS A 489 -33.64 10.12 20.68
CA HIS A 489 -33.59 11.31 19.85
C HIS A 489 -32.15 11.83 19.80
N LEU A 490 -31.68 12.14 18.57
CA LEU A 490 -30.34 12.60 18.28
C LEU A 490 -30.38 13.95 17.56
N ARG A 491 -29.64 14.91 18.05
CA ARG A 491 -29.36 16.16 17.35
C ARG A 491 -27.85 16.43 17.35
N ALA A 492 -27.27 16.56 16.18
CA ALA A 492 -25.85 16.87 15.98
C ALA A 492 -25.69 18.21 15.26
N HIS A 493 -24.68 18.96 15.64
CA HIS A 493 -24.18 20.12 14.91
C HIS A 493 -22.67 19.95 14.75
N GLU A 494 -22.18 20.07 13.54
CA GLU A 494 -20.75 19.94 13.20
C GLU A 494 -20.25 21.23 12.56
N THR A 495 -19.08 21.67 12.99
CA THR A 495 -18.31 22.76 12.37
C THR A 495 -16.97 22.19 11.94
N ASP A 496 -16.68 22.23 10.63
CA ASP A 496 -15.46 21.76 10.01
C ASP A 496 -14.80 22.90 9.21
N GLN A 497 -13.52 23.11 9.42
CA GLN A 497 -12.71 24.08 8.69
C GLN A 497 -11.34 23.54 8.33
#